data_7bfa0ae6d72cde52ed400278ed6c4d1c
#
_entry.id   7bfa0ae6d72cde52ed400278ed6c4d1c
#
_cell.length_a   1.000
_cell.length_b   1.000
_cell.length_c   1.000
_cell.angle_alpha   90.00
_cell.angle_beta   90.00
_cell.angle_gamma   90.00
#
_symmetry.space_group_name_H-M   'P 1'
#
loop_
_entity.id
_entity.type
_entity.pdbx_description
1 polymer ?
#
loop_
_entity_poly.entity_id
_entity_poly.type
_entity_poly.pdbx_seq_one_letter_code
_entity_poly.pdbx_strand_id
1 'polypeptide(L)'
;PAQLALSVVVARLEVGDAEDALRSLAGRLLDEGAVTTGFPEALRARERRYPTGLPTPIPTAIPHADPEHVRVPGLALATLAAPVRFGEMGGTGGEVEVRLIAMPLLTDAREHLAALQRLMGLLQDEAAVADLLAAEDDETLRRRAEALLRRAPHGAGHEEESA
;
A
#
# COMPACT_ATOMS: atom_id res chain seq x y z
N PRO A 1 -3.70 -5.17 -19.87
CA PRO A 1 -4.23 -5.01 -18.55
C PRO A 1 -3.16 -4.57 -17.60
N ALA A 2 -3.40 -3.42 -17.10
CA ALA A 2 -2.41 -2.69 -16.38
C ALA A 2 -2.22 -3.25 -14.98
N GLN A 3 -1.05 -3.83 -14.74
CA GLN A 3 -0.59 -4.06 -13.39
C GLN A 3 0.06 -2.78 -12.91
N LEU A 4 -0.12 -2.48 -11.63
CA LEU A 4 0.61 -1.39 -11.02
C LEU A 4 2.04 -1.86 -10.76
N ALA A 5 3.00 -1.21 -11.38
CA ALA A 5 4.40 -1.52 -11.17
C ALA A 5 4.82 -1.01 -9.78
N LEU A 6 5.68 -1.78 -9.11
CA LEU A 6 6.25 -1.30 -7.84
C LEU A 6 7.20 -0.15 -8.13
N SER A 7 6.99 0.98 -7.45
CA SER A 7 7.88 2.14 -7.59
C SER A 7 8.88 2.17 -6.44
N VAL A 8 8.42 2.45 -5.22
CA VAL A 8 9.26 2.49 -4.02
C VAL A 8 8.93 1.28 -3.17
N VAL A 9 9.97 0.55 -2.73
CA VAL A 9 9.81 -0.63 -1.89
C VAL A 9 10.81 -0.53 -0.75
N VAL A 10 10.32 -0.56 0.49
CA VAL A 10 11.17 -0.42 1.68
C VAL A 10 10.84 -1.52 2.67
N ALA A 11 11.83 -2.34 3.02
CA ALA A 11 11.67 -3.36 4.04
C ALA A 11 12.06 -2.78 5.40
N ARG A 12 11.18 -3.02 6.39
CA ARG A 12 11.45 -2.68 7.80
C ARG A 12 11.77 -1.20 8.00
N LEU A 13 10.91 -0.36 7.45
CA LEU A 13 11.03 1.09 7.60
C LEU A 13 10.89 1.48 9.06
N GLU A 14 11.85 2.27 9.56
CA GLU A 14 11.85 2.74 10.94
C GLU A 14 11.31 4.17 10.97
N VAL A 15 10.17 4.34 11.58
CA VAL A 15 9.51 5.65 11.70
C VAL A 15 8.81 5.74 13.06
N GLY A 16 8.60 6.95 13.54
CA GLY A 16 8.00 7.17 14.84
C GLY A 16 6.48 7.17 14.82
N ASP A 17 5.88 7.62 13.72
CA ASP A 17 4.41 7.73 13.62
C ASP A 17 3.98 7.70 12.16
N ALA A 18 2.67 7.80 11.93
CA ALA A 18 2.10 7.74 10.59
C ALA A 18 2.59 8.91 9.72
N GLU A 19 2.64 10.12 10.25
CA GLU A 19 3.11 11.28 9.48
C GLU A 19 4.55 11.10 9.02
N ASP A 20 5.39 10.56 9.89
CA ASP A 20 6.78 10.29 9.56
C ASP A 20 6.89 9.24 8.45
N ALA A 21 6.06 8.19 8.53
CA ALA A 21 6.01 7.18 7.47
C ALA A 21 5.62 7.78 6.13
N LEU A 22 4.59 8.62 6.11
CA LEU A 22 4.12 9.25 4.88
C LEU A 22 5.18 10.19 4.31
N ARG A 23 5.84 10.95 5.17
CA ARG A 23 6.90 11.88 4.76
C ARG A 23 8.07 11.10 4.14
N SER A 24 8.47 10.01 4.75
CA SER A 24 9.56 9.18 4.27
C SER A 24 9.27 8.62 2.88
N LEU A 25 8.08 8.04 2.71
CA LEU A 25 7.71 7.44 1.43
C LEU A 25 7.51 8.50 0.34
N ALA A 26 6.89 9.63 0.69
CA ALA A 26 6.70 10.73 -0.26
C ALA A 26 8.04 11.28 -0.74
N GLY A 27 9.01 11.40 0.17
CA GLY A 27 10.34 11.87 -0.20
C GLY A 27 11.03 10.95 -1.21
N ARG A 28 10.90 9.65 -1.02
CA ARG A 28 11.45 8.66 -1.96
C ARG A 28 10.76 8.73 -3.31
N LEU A 29 9.44 8.94 -3.31
CA LEU A 29 8.68 9.07 -4.56
C LEU A 29 9.05 10.35 -5.32
N LEU A 30 9.31 11.44 -4.59
CA LEU A 30 9.81 12.66 -5.21
C LEU A 30 11.18 12.44 -5.86
N ASP A 31 12.07 11.75 -5.18
CA ASP A 31 13.41 11.45 -5.70
C ASP A 31 13.32 10.60 -6.98
N GLU A 32 12.31 9.75 -7.08
CA GLU A 32 12.08 8.92 -8.27
C GLU A 32 11.39 9.69 -9.40
N GLY A 33 10.92 10.89 -9.15
CA GLY A 33 10.13 11.64 -10.13
C GLY A 33 8.74 11.11 -10.36
N ALA A 34 8.23 10.29 -9.46
CA ALA A 34 6.93 9.63 -9.62
C ALA A 34 5.75 10.51 -9.23
N VAL A 35 5.99 11.57 -8.49
CA VAL A 35 4.94 12.46 -7.96
C VAL A 35 5.36 13.93 -8.10
N THR A 36 4.38 14.82 -7.99
CA THR A 36 4.63 16.26 -8.03
C THR A 36 5.11 16.77 -6.67
N THR A 37 5.66 17.99 -6.64
CA THR A 37 6.11 18.59 -5.38
C THR A 37 4.98 18.82 -4.40
N GLY A 38 3.73 18.87 -4.86
CA GLY A 38 2.56 18.99 -3.98
C GLY A 38 2.10 17.70 -3.35
N PHE A 39 2.64 16.56 -3.79
CA PHE A 39 2.20 15.25 -3.32
C PHE A 39 2.38 15.06 -1.80
N PRO A 40 3.54 15.35 -1.21
CA PRO A 40 3.71 15.08 0.23
C PRO A 40 2.68 15.79 1.11
N GLU A 41 2.41 17.06 0.84
CA GLU A 41 1.41 17.81 1.60
C GLU A 41 0.00 17.27 1.38
N ALA A 42 -0.34 16.99 0.12
CA ALA A 42 -1.66 16.45 -0.23
C ALA A 42 -1.89 15.08 0.42
N LEU A 43 -0.86 14.23 0.43
CA LEU A 43 -0.93 12.92 1.04
C LEU A 43 -1.24 13.02 2.53
N ARG A 44 -0.51 13.86 3.24
CA ARG A 44 -0.69 14.02 4.68
C ARG A 44 -2.05 14.65 5.01
N ALA A 45 -2.44 15.68 4.25
CA ALA A 45 -3.72 16.35 4.47
C ALA A 45 -4.88 15.37 4.27
N ARG A 46 -4.79 14.53 3.24
CA ARG A 46 -5.83 13.54 2.97
C ARG A 46 -5.89 12.48 4.05
N GLU A 47 -4.75 12.00 4.51
CA GLU A 47 -4.72 10.97 5.56
C GLU A 47 -5.31 11.50 6.87
N ARG A 48 -5.07 12.76 7.20
CA ARG A 48 -5.67 13.37 8.40
C ARG A 48 -7.19 13.44 8.29
N ARG A 49 -7.69 13.74 7.08
CA ARG A 49 -9.13 13.90 6.87
C ARG A 49 -9.84 12.57 6.62
N TYR A 50 -9.20 11.69 5.88
CA TYR A 50 -9.75 10.39 5.49
C TYR A 50 -8.73 9.30 5.80
N PRO A 51 -8.67 8.86 7.06
CA PRO A 51 -7.70 7.84 7.44
C PRO A 51 -7.87 6.55 6.64
N THR A 52 -6.77 5.86 6.42
CA THR A 52 -6.74 4.68 5.54
C THR A 52 -6.26 3.41 6.23
N GLY A 53 -6.22 3.37 7.56
CA GLY A 53 -5.88 2.16 8.29
C GLY A 53 -6.96 1.12 8.15
N LEU A 54 -6.58 -0.11 7.80
CA LEU A 54 -7.51 -1.22 7.59
C LEU A 54 -7.25 -2.31 8.63
N PRO A 55 -8.30 -2.79 9.31
CA PRO A 55 -8.18 -3.89 10.28
C PRO A 55 -8.18 -5.24 9.56
N THR A 56 -7.33 -5.39 8.55
CA THR A 56 -7.08 -6.65 7.87
C THR A 56 -6.42 -7.63 8.84
N PRO A 57 -6.31 -8.94 8.50
CA PRO A 57 -5.72 -9.91 9.44
C PRO A 57 -4.36 -9.45 9.99
N ILE A 58 -3.49 -8.90 9.14
CA ILE A 58 -2.34 -8.14 9.58
C ILE A 58 -2.63 -6.70 9.17
N PRO A 59 -2.82 -5.76 10.11
CA PRO A 59 -3.30 -4.43 9.75
C PRO A 59 -2.40 -3.68 8.77
N THR A 60 -3.04 -3.04 7.81
CA THR A 60 -2.39 -2.38 6.68
C THR A 60 -2.98 -0.99 6.49
N ALA A 61 -2.18 -0.04 6.01
CA ALA A 61 -2.69 1.26 5.59
C ALA A 61 -2.56 1.39 4.08
N ILE A 62 -3.51 2.09 3.46
CA ILE A 62 -3.50 2.36 2.02
C ILE A 62 -3.58 3.87 1.76
N PRO A 63 -2.62 4.64 2.27
CA PRO A 63 -2.62 6.10 2.05
C PRO A 63 -2.49 6.41 0.57
N HIS A 64 -3.11 7.51 0.15
CA HIS A 64 -3.01 7.94 -1.26
C HIS A 64 -3.36 9.42 -1.37
N ALA A 65 -3.03 10.01 -2.50
CA ALA A 65 -3.37 11.38 -2.82
C ALA A 65 -4.15 11.39 -4.14
N ASP A 66 -4.76 12.53 -4.45
CA ASP A 66 -5.53 12.66 -5.69
C ASP A 66 -4.65 12.49 -6.93
N PRO A 67 -5.23 12.01 -8.04
CA PRO A 67 -4.46 11.70 -9.26
C PRO A 67 -3.63 12.85 -9.81
N GLU A 68 -4.06 14.10 -9.60
CA GLU A 68 -3.32 15.26 -10.11
C GLU A 68 -1.90 15.36 -9.55
N HIS A 69 -1.62 14.73 -8.41
CA HIS A 69 -0.31 14.75 -7.79
C HIS A 69 0.58 13.57 -8.20
N VAL A 70 0.07 12.68 -9.03
CA VAL A 70 0.81 11.49 -9.48
C VAL A 70 1.28 11.70 -10.91
N ARG A 71 2.57 11.48 -11.15
CA ARG A 71 3.16 11.56 -12.49
C ARG A 71 3.28 10.20 -13.16
N VAL A 72 3.70 9.20 -12.38
CA VAL A 72 3.90 7.84 -12.89
C VAL A 72 3.07 6.91 -12.01
N PRO A 73 2.08 6.22 -12.59
CA PRO A 73 1.27 5.30 -11.79
C PRO A 73 2.10 4.14 -11.28
N GLY A 74 1.74 3.62 -10.11
CA GLY A 74 2.48 2.52 -9.51
C GLY A 74 1.99 2.21 -8.11
N LEU A 75 2.80 1.47 -7.38
CA LEU A 75 2.53 1.09 -6.02
C LEU A 75 3.79 1.27 -5.18
N ALA A 76 3.69 2.06 -4.10
CA ALA A 76 4.74 2.12 -3.11
C ALA A 76 4.39 1.15 -1.99
N LEU A 77 5.38 0.41 -1.51
CA LEU A 77 5.17 -0.64 -0.51
C LEU A 77 6.24 -0.55 0.56
N ALA A 78 5.80 -0.59 1.82
CA ALA A 78 6.73 -0.60 2.94
C ALA A 78 6.24 -1.53 4.03
N THR A 79 7.11 -2.40 4.54
CA THR A 79 6.86 -3.04 5.81
C THR A 79 7.45 -2.13 6.90
N LEU A 80 6.91 -2.20 8.10
CA LEU A 80 7.34 -1.34 9.20
C LEU A 80 8.14 -2.16 10.21
N ALA A 81 9.24 -1.56 10.70
CA ALA A 81 10.11 -2.21 11.68
C ALA A 81 9.35 -2.49 12.98
N ALA A 82 8.44 -1.58 13.36
CA ALA A 82 7.52 -1.75 14.48
C ALA A 82 6.15 -1.26 14.04
N PRO A 83 5.06 -1.77 14.64
CA PRO A 83 3.72 -1.30 14.27
C PRO A 83 3.57 0.20 14.49
N VAL A 84 2.83 0.85 13.60
CA VAL A 84 2.57 2.29 13.66
C VAL A 84 1.06 2.51 13.61
N ARG A 85 0.57 3.39 14.46
CA ARG A 85 -0.86 3.68 14.53
C ARG A 85 -1.30 4.56 13.39
N PHE A 86 -2.32 4.10 12.67
CA PHE A 86 -3.04 4.89 11.68
C PHE A 86 -4.50 4.96 12.10
N GLY A 87 -5.16 6.08 11.80
CA GLY A 87 -6.59 6.14 11.98
C GLY A 87 -7.28 5.08 11.14
N GLU A 88 -8.34 4.51 11.66
CA GLU A 88 -9.09 3.47 10.94
C GLU A 88 -9.97 4.09 9.87
N MET A 89 -9.99 3.48 8.69
CA MET A 89 -10.85 3.92 7.59
C MET A 89 -12.31 3.87 7.98
N GLY A 90 -13.09 4.80 7.47
CA GLY A 90 -14.55 4.84 7.71
C GLY A 90 -14.98 5.80 8.78
N GLY A 91 -14.08 6.60 9.33
CA GLY A 91 -14.43 7.64 10.29
C GLY A 91 -14.91 7.13 11.64
N THR A 92 -14.48 5.95 12.04
CA THR A 92 -14.87 5.35 13.32
C THR A 92 -14.26 6.07 14.53
N GLY A 93 -13.21 6.86 14.30
CA GLY A 93 -12.41 7.45 15.38
C GLY A 93 -11.43 6.48 16.02
N GLY A 94 -11.42 5.22 15.60
CA GLY A 94 -10.48 4.23 16.10
C GLY A 94 -9.13 4.28 15.39
N GLU A 95 -8.21 3.45 15.85
CA GLU A 95 -6.87 3.33 15.28
C GLU A 95 -6.52 1.86 15.07
N VAL A 96 -5.62 1.59 14.12
CA VAL A 96 -5.09 0.25 13.90
C VAL A 96 -3.57 0.29 13.95
N GLU A 97 -2.98 -0.79 14.46
CA GLU A 97 -1.52 -0.94 14.56
C GLU A 97 -1.00 -1.50 13.24
N VAL A 98 -0.64 -0.62 12.33
CA VAL A 98 -0.28 -0.96 10.96
C VAL A 98 1.12 -1.54 10.89
N ARG A 99 1.27 -2.62 10.12
CA ARG A 99 2.55 -3.28 9.89
C ARG A 99 2.99 -3.22 8.44
N LEU A 100 2.08 -2.90 7.53
CA LEU A 100 2.35 -2.81 6.10
C LEU A 100 1.68 -1.56 5.54
N ILE A 101 2.39 -0.82 4.70
CA ILE A 101 1.80 0.30 3.96
C ILE A 101 1.83 -0.07 2.48
N ALA A 102 0.67 -0.01 1.85
CA ALA A 102 0.53 -0.18 0.41
C ALA A 102 -0.10 1.10 -0.14
N MET A 103 0.69 1.87 -0.88
CA MET A 103 0.28 3.20 -1.34
C MET A 103 0.08 3.18 -2.85
N PRO A 104 -1.18 3.12 -3.32
CA PRO A 104 -1.46 3.17 -4.75
C PRO A 104 -1.19 4.57 -5.29
N LEU A 105 -0.54 4.64 -6.44
CA LEU A 105 -0.26 5.87 -7.16
C LEU A 105 -1.04 5.80 -8.46
N LEU A 106 -2.16 6.49 -8.53
CA LEU A 106 -3.09 6.35 -9.65
C LEU A 106 -3.22 7.65 -10.41
N THR A 107 -3.16 7.56 -11.74
CA THR A 107 -3.49 8.68 -12.62
C THR A 107 -4.93 8.58 -13.10
N ASP A 108 -5.47 7.37 -13.19
CA ASP A 108 -6.87 7.12 -13.51
C ASP A 108 -7.31 5.83 -12.79
N ALA A 109 -8.21 5.98 -11.83
CA ALA A 109 -8.66 4.85 -11.01
C ALA A 109 -9.33 3.75 -11.84
N ARG A 110 -10.01 4.11 -12.93
CA ARG A 110 -10.70 3.11 -13.76
C ARG A 110 -9.74 2.19 -14.50
N GLU A 111 -8.61 2.74 -14.95
CA GLU A 111 -7.62 1.95 -15.66
C GLU A 111 -6.94 0.93 -14.77
N HIS A 112 -6.95 1.18 -13.45
CA HIS A 112 -6.23 0.35 -12.49
C HIS A 112 -7.14 -0.45 -11.57
N LEU A 113 -8.43 -0.54 -11.90
CA LEU A 113 -9.40 -1.20 -11.03
C LEU A 113 -9.01 -2.67 -10.75
N ALA A 114 -8.64 -3.40 -11.79
CA ALA A 114 -8.26 -4.80 -11.62
C ALA A 114 -7.02 -4.96 -10.72
N ALA A 115 -6.04 -4.06 -10.89
CA ALA A 115 -4.84 -4.07 -10.06
C ALA A 115 -5.16 -3.76 -8.60
N LEU A 116 -6.07 -2.80 -8.37
CA LEU A 116 -6.51 -2.48 -7.01
C LEU A 116 -7.24 -3.64 -6.37
N GLN A 117 -8.06 -4.36 -7.13
CA GLN A 117 -8.77 -5.53 -6.62
C GLN A 117 -7.78 -6.63 -6.21
N ARG A 118 -6.73 -6.84 -7.01
CA ARG A 118 -5.68 -7.79 -6.65
C ARG A 118 -4.96 -7.38 -5.38
N LEU A 119 -4.64 -6.09 -5.27
CA LEU A 119 -4.00 -5.57 -4.07
C LEU A 119 -4.88 -5.82 -2.84
N MET A 120 -6.16 -5.48 -2.92
CA MET A 120 -7.06 -5.68 -1.80
C MET A 120 -7.18 -7.16 -1.42
N GLY A 121 -7.19 -8.05 -2.41
CA GLY A 121 -7.16 -9.49 -2.16
C GLY A 121 -5.90 -9.93 -1.44
N LEU A 122 -4.76 -9.39 -1.85
CA LEU A 122 -3.48 -9.67 -1.20
C LEU A 122 -3.51 -9.23 0.27
N LEU A 123 -4.03 -8.05 0.55
CA LEU A 123 -4.07 -7.51 1.91
C LEU A 123 -4.97 -8.32 2.85
N GLN A 124 -5.92 -9.07 2.30
CA GLN A 124 -6.78 -9.95 3.08
C GLN A 124 -6.16 -11.33 3.33
N ASP A 125 -5.06 -11.62 2.66
CA ASP A 125 -4.38 -12.91 2.77
C ASP A 125 -3.28 -12.83 3.82
N GLU A 126 -3.57 -13.35 5.02
CA GLU A 126 -2.65 -13.27 6.15
C GLU A 126 -1.30 -13.89 5.85
N ALA A 127 -1.29 -15.06 5.21
CA ALA A 127 -0.04 -15.75 4.90
C ALA A 127 0.81 -14.95 3.90
N ALA A 128 0.17 -14.34 2.91
CA ALA A 128 0.87 -13.53 1.93
C ALA A 128 1.50 -12.29 2.57
N VAL A 129 0.75 -11.59 3.43
CA VAL A 129 1.29 -10.42 4.12
C VAL A 129 2.40 -10.82 5.08
N ALA A 130 2.25 -11.95 5.80
CA ALA A 130 3.30 -12.44 6.67
C ALA A 130 4.60 -12.73 5.90
N ASP A 131 4.47 -13.26 4.67
CA ASP A 131 5.62 -13.51 3.81
C ASP A 131 6.34 -12.21 3.44
N LEU A 132 5.58 -11.15 3.17
CA LEU A 132 6.17 -9.84 2.91
C LEU A 132 6.90 -9.31 4.13
N LEU A 133 6.29 -9.44 5.31
CA LEU A 133 6.90 -8.96 6.56
C LEU A 133 8.18 -9.69 6.91
N ALA A 134 8.33 -10.92 6.45
CA ALA A 134 9.52 -11.72 6.70
C ALA A 134 10.72 -11.27 5.86
N ALA A 135 10.50 -10.50 4.80
CA ALA A 135 11.60 -10.00 3.96
C ALA A 135 12.48 -9.04 4.76
N GLU A 136 13.79 -9.29 4.76
CA GLU A 136 14.73 -8.51 5.57
C GLU A 136 15.33 -7.32 4.81
N ASP A 137 15.22 -7.32 3.48
CA ASP A 137 15.78 -6.26 2.65
C ASP A 137 14.80 -5.87 1.54
N ASP A 138 15.05 -4.72 0.94
CA ASP A 138 14.17 -4.14 -0.06
C ASP A 138 14.03 -5.02 -1.30
N GLU A 139 15.10 -5.64 -1.73
CA GLU A 139 15.07 -6.48 -2.93
C GLU A 139 14.24 -7.74 -2.72
N THR A 140 14.39 -8.39 -1.59
CA THR A 140 13.59 -9.57 -1.25
C THR A 140 12.11 -9.20 -1.15
N LEU A 141 11.82 -8.07 -0.52
CA LEU A 141 10.44 -7.58 -0.43
C LEU A 141 9.87 -7.33 -1.82
N ARG A 142 10.63 -6.69 -2.69
CA ARG A 142 10.19 -6.41 -4.06
C ARG A 142 9.87 -7.70 -4.81
N ARG A 143 10.76 -8.66 -4.77
CA ARG A 143 10.55 -9.94 -5.48
C ARG A 143 9.31 -10.68 -4.99
N ARG A 144 9.12 -10.74 -3.67
CA ARG A 144 7.96 -11.41 -3.08
C ARG A 144 6.67 -10.69 -3.45
N ALA A 145 6.67 -9.36 -3.38
CA ALA A 145 5.50 -8.56 -3.72
C ALA A 145 5.14 -8.71 -5.20
N GLU A 146 6.13 -8.68 -6.09
CA GLU A 146 5.88 -8.85 -7.51
C GLU A 146 5.26 -10.22 -7.80
N ALA A 147 5.77 -11.27 -7.17
CA ALA A 147 5.22 -12.61 -7.35
C ALA A 147 3.79 -12.71 -6.85
N LEU A 148 3.50 -12.12 -5.70
CA LEU A 148 2.15 -12.16 -5.13
C LEU A 148 1.15 -11.36 -5.97
N LEU A 149 1.56 -10.21 -6.48
CA LEU A 149 0.69 -9.36 -7.29
C LEU A 149 0.39 -9.96 -8.66
N ARG A 150 1.25 -10.84 -9.17
CA ARG A 150 1.00 -11.55 -10.43
C ARG A 150 0.04 -12.72 -10.29
N ARG A 151 -0.19 -13.21 -9.08
CA ARG A 151 -1.04 -14.37 -8.86
C ARG A 151 -2.49 -14.01 -9.11
N ALA A 152 -3.27 -15.01 -9.54
CA ALA A 152 -4.71 -14.83 -9.71
C ALA A 152 -5.35 -14.53 -8.35
N PRO A 153 -6.42 -13.71 -8.32
CA PRO A 153 -7.10 -13.43 -7.05
C PRO A 153 -7.55 -14.71 -6.36
N HIS A 154 -7.36 -14.74 -5.04
CA HIS A 154 -7.87 -15.81 -4.21
C HIS A 154 -9.40 -15.82 -4.35
N GLY A 155 -9.99 -16.98 -4.51
CA GLY A 155 -11.44 -17.10 -4.64
C GLY A 155 -11.91 -17.41 -6.05
N ALA A 156 -11.09 -17.13 -7.06
CA ALA A 156 -11.47 -17.49 -8.43
C ALA A 156 -11.61 -18.99 -8.61
N GLY A 157 -10.92 -19.77 -7.80
CA GLY A 157 -10.99 -21.22 -7.85
C GLY A 157 -12.11 -21.84 -7.03
N HIS A 158 -12.67 -21.10 -6.09
CA HIS A 158 -13.72 -21.65 -5.22
C HIS A 158 -15.06 -21.74 -5.90
N GLU A 159 -15.33 -20.85 -6.81
CA GLU A 159 -16.59 -20.85 -7.53
C GLU A 159 -16.72 -22.03 -8.48
N GLU A 160 -15.60 -22.50 -8.99
CA GLU A 160 -15.59 -23.65 -9.88
C GLU A 160 -15.87 -24.96 -9.17
N GLU A 161 -15.48 -25.08 -7.91
CA GLU A 161 -15.66 -26.29 -7.14
C GLU A 161 -17.10 -26.47 -6.66
N SER A 162 -17.85 -25.40 -6.55
CA SER A 162 -19.22 -25.46 -6.09
C SER A 162 -20.20 -25.80 -7.21
N ALA A 163 -19.71 -25.87 -8.42
CA ALA A 163 -20.52 -26.29 -9.55
C ALA A 163 -20.44 -27.80 -9.74
#